data_f93d2ca6455b786463d70dad5f0f28b3
#
_entry.id   f93d2ca6455b786463d70dad5f0f28b3
#
_cell.length_a   1.000
_cell.length_b   1.000
_cell.length_c   1.000
_cell.angle_alpha   90.00
_cell.angle_beta   90.00
_cell.angle_gamma   90.00
#
_symmetry.space_group_name_H-M   'P 1'
#
loop_
_entity.id
_entity.type
_entity.pdbx_description
1 polymer ?
#
loop_
_entity_poly.entity_id
_entity_poly.type
_entity_poly.pdbx_seq_one_letter_code
_entity_poly.pdbx_strand_id
1 'polypeptide(L)'
;MRASLLTQATSPLVATLKNLLSTSFSPEHDVAGITDPFLQVKILRFLRVLGRDSIEVSEAINDILAQVATNTDASKNVGNSILYECVLTILEIQADAGLRVMAINILGKFLGNRDNNIRYVALNTLNKVVSIDTNAVQRHRATILECLRDADISIRRRALELTYTLINESNVQALMAELLQFLEVADVEFRLGLTTQICIAAERLSLIHISEP
;
A
#
# COMPACT_ATOMS: atom_id res chain seq x y z
N MET A 1 24.98 7.10 -22.38
CA MET A 1 25.78 5.99 -21.84
C MET A 1 25.19 5.38 -20.56
N ARG A 2 24.79 6.13 -19.49
CA ARG A 2 24.12 5.56 -18.31
C ARG A 2 22.74 4.93 -18.61
N ALA A 3 21.88 5.60 -19.38
CA ALA A 3 20.55 5.08 -19.74
C ALA A 3 20.61 3.73 -20.48
N SER A 4 21.53 3.58 -21.43
CA SER A 4 21.65 2.33 -22.20
C SER A 4 22.11 1.14 -21.35
N LEU A 5 22.95 1.36 -20.34
CA LEU A 5 23.37 0.31 -19.41
C LEU A 5 22.24 -0.10 -18.46
N LEU A 6 21.40 0.84 -18.05
CA LEU A 6 20.24 0.58 -17.18
C LEU A 6 19.20 -0.27 -17.91
N THR A 7 18.89 0.09 -19.16
CA THR A 7 17.95 -0.68 -20.01
C THR A 7 18.51 -2.08 -20.31
N GLN A 8 19.81 -2.21 -20.53
CA GLN A 8 20.45 -3.52 -20.74
C GLN A 8 20.36 -4.44 -19.51
N ALA A 9 20.44 -3.90 -18.29
CA ALA A 9 20.32 -4.68 -17.07
C ALA A 9 18.86 -5.12 -16.78
N THR A 10 17.87 -4.39 -17.27
CA THR A 10 16.45 -4.66 -17.00
C THR A 10 16.01 -6.01 -17.58
N SER A 11 16.31 -6.27 -18.84
CA SER A 11 15.85 -7.48 -19.56
C SER A 11 16.31 -8.78 -18.89
N PRO A 12 17.60 -8.97 -18.52
CA PRO A 12 18.03 -10.15 -17.78
C PRO A 12 17.38 -10.32 -16.41
N LEU A 13 17.14 -9.21 -15.69
CA LEU A 13 16.47 -9.25 -14.38
C LEU A 13 15.01 -9.68 -14.49
N VAL A 14 14.29 -9.15 -15.48
CA VAL A 14 12.91 -9.53 -15.78
C VAL A 14 12.83 -11.01 -16.17
N ALA A 15 13.73 -11.48 -17.02
CA ALA A 15 13.80 -12.90 -17.43
C ALA A 15 14.08 -13.81 -16.22
N THR A 16 15.02 -13.44 -15.35
CA THR A 16 15.33 -14.19 -14.13
C THR A 16 14.12 -14.23 -13.19
N LEU A 17 13.46 -13.10 -12.95
CA LEU A 17 12.28 -13.04 -12.09
C LEU A 17 11.13 -13.89 -12.65
N LYS A 18 10.90 -13.85 -13.97
CA LYS A 18 9.91 -14.67 -14.65
C LYS A 18 10.20 -16.17 -14.50
N ASN A 19 11.45 -16.58 -14.61
CA ASN A 19 11.84 -17.97 -14.39
C ASN A 19 11.60 -18.41 -12.94
N LEU A 20 11.90 -17.56 -11.95
CA LEU A 20 11.65 -17.84 -10.53
C LEU A 20 10.16 -18.00 -10.21
N LEU A 21 9.28 -17.34 -10.95
CA LEU A 21 7.82 -17.47 -10.78
C LEU A 21 7.26 -18.74 -11.43
N SER A 22 7.88 -19.25 -12.48
CA SER A 22 7.27 -20.27 -13.32
C SER A 22 7.73 -21.70 -13.07
N THR A 23 9.02 -21.98 -12.81
CA THR A 23 9.51 -23.36 -12.91
C THR A 23 10.81 -23.67 -12.18
N SER A 24 11.51 -22.74 -11.61
CA SER A 24 12.82 -23.06 -11.03
C SER A 24 12.68 -23.63 -9.63
N PHE A 25 12.81 -24.94 -9.55
CA PHE A 25 12.99 -25.63 -8.29
C PHE A 25 14.47 -25.55 -7.90
N SER A 26 14.77 -24.80 -6.87
CA SER A 26 16.08 -24.76 -6.23
C SER A 26 15.94 -25.15 -4.76
N PRO A 27 16.05 -26.45 -4.42
CA PRO A 27 15.79 -26.93 -3.06
C PRO A 27 16.61 -26.22 -1.99
N GLU A 28 17.80 -25.74 -2.34
CA GLU A 28 18.73 -25.06 -1.42
C GLU A 28 18.25 -23.64 -1.07
N HIS A 29 17.45 -23.01 -1.94
CA HIS A 29 16.99 -21.63 -1.79
C HIS A 29 15.47 -21.51 -1.67
N ASP A 30 14.77 -22.64 -1.67
CA ASP A 30 13.30 -22.66 -1.49
C ASP A 30 12.96 -22.41 -0.02
N VAL A 31 12.02 -21.48 0.21
CA VAL A 31 11.47 -21.19 1.54
C VAL A 31 9.97 -21.32 1.52
N ALA A 32 9.46 -22.28 2.27
CA ALA A 32 8.03 -22.56 2.38
C ALA A 32 7.32 -22.81 1.03
N GLY A 33 8.02 -23.40 0.05
CA GLY A 33 7.49 -23.69 -1.28
C GLY A 33 7.47 -22.47 -2.22
N ILE A 34 8.22 -21.42 -1.89
CA ILE A 34 8.46 -20.27 -2.76
C ILE A 34 9.94 -20.27 -3.13
N THR A 35 10.22 -20.28 -4.43
CA THR A 35 11.58 -20.39 -4.97
C THR A 35 12.35 -19.10 -4.78
N ASP A 36 13.50 -19.20 -4.11
CA ASP A 36 14.47 -18.12 -3.87
C ASP A 36 13.84 -16.73 -3.59
N PRO A 37 13.06 -16.61 -2.50
CA PRO A 37 12.32 -15.37 -2.23
C PRO A 37 13.24 -14.16 -1.96
N PHE A 38 14.43 -14.41 -1.41
CA PHE A 38 15.40 -13.34 -1.16
C PHE A 38 15.95 -12.74 -2.46
N LEU A 39 16.19 -13.58 -3.47
CA LEU A 39 16.59 -13.10 -4.79
C LEU A 39 15.43 -12.35 -5.46
N GLN A 40 14.19 -12.86 -5.38
CA GLN A 40 13.02 -12.16 -5.90
C GLN A 40 12.89 -10.75 -5.31
N VAL A 41 12.98 -10.62 -3.99
CA VAL A 41 12.94 -9.31 -3.30
C VAL A 41 14.08 -8.39 -3.75
N LYS A 42 15.30 -8.91 -3.90
CA LYS A 42 16.44 -8.11 -4.37
C LYS A 42 16.27 -7.66 -5.83
N ILE A 43 15.76 -8.52 -6.70
CA ILE A 43 15.46 -8.16 -8.09
C ILE A 43 14.40 -7.04 -8.12
N LEU A 44 13.30 -7.19 -7.38
CA LEU A 44 12.25 -6.18 -7.30
C LEU A 44 12.78 -4.82 -6.82
N ARG A 45 13.63 -4.81 -5.79
CA ARG A 45 14.31 -3.59 -5.31
C ARG A 45 15.19 -2.96 -6.38
N PHE A 46 15.92 -3.78 -7.11
CA PHE A 46 16.79 -3.28 -8.16
C PHE A 46 15.98 -2.73 -9.33
N LEU A 47 14.94 -3.42 -9.76
CA LEU A 47 14.01 -2.93 -10.79
C LEU A 47 13.35 -1.60 -10.37
N ARG A 48 13.02 -1.42 -9.09
CA ARG A 48 12.51 -0.16 -8.55
C ARG A 48 13.50 0.99 -8.74
N VAL A 49 14.78 0.77 -8.41
CA VAL A 49 15.83 1.78 -8.59
C VAL A 49 16.02 2.13 -10.07
N LEU A 50 15.96 1.13 -10.96
CA LEU A 50 16.10 1.34 -12.40
C LEU A 50 14.90 2.06 -13.01
N GLY A 51 13.69 1.76 -12.54
CA GLY A 51 12.43 2.28 -13.08
C GLY A 51 12.04 3.65 -12.55
N ARG A 52 12.55 4.08 -11.37
CA ARG A 52 12.12 5.32 -10.71
C ARG A 52 12.22 6.55 -11.63
N ASP A 53 13.31 6.69 -12.38
CA ASP A 53 13.60 7.85 -13.20
C ASP A 53 13.53 7.57 -14.71
N SER A 54 12.99 6.40 -15.11
CA SER A 54 12.91 5.97 -16.50
C SER A 54 11.54 5.41 -16.85
N ILE A 55 10.81 6.12 -17.72
CA ILE A 55 9.52 5.68 -18.26
C ILE A 55 9.69 4.37 -19.02
N GLU A 56 10.72 4.29 -19.88
CA GLU A 56 11.01 3.12 -20.71
C GLU A 56 11.22 1.86 -19.85
N VAL A 57 11.98 1.96 -18.76
CA VAL A 57 12.17 0.85 -17.83
C VAL A 57 10.89 0.53 -17.09
N SER A 58 10.12 1.55 -16.64
CA SER A 58 8.83 1.36 -15.97
C SER A 58 7.86 0.58 -16.86
N GLU A 59 7.72 0.93 -18.11
CA GLU A 59 6.88 0.23 -19.08
C GLU A 59 7.36 -1.22 -19.30
N ALA A 60 8.67 -1.43 -19.43
CA ALA A 60 9.24 -2.76 -19.64
C ALA A 60 9.04 -3.73 -18.48
N ILE A 61 8.82 -3.22 -17.26
CA ILE A 61 8.64 -4.07 -16.05
C ILE A 61 7.18 -4.19 -15.59
N ASN A 62 6.23 -3.44 -16.17
CA ASN A 62 4.83 -3.48 -15.78
C ASN A 62 4.25 -4.90 -15.81
N ASP A 63 4.47 -5.65 -16.90
CA ASP A 63 3.94 -6.99 -17.06
C ASP A 63 4.46 -7.98 -16.01
N ILE A 64 5.75 -7.93 -15.70
CA ILE A 64 6.32 -8.83 -14.70
C ILE A 64 5.84 -8.47 -13.29
N LEU A 65 5.67 -7.19 -12.98
CA LEU A 65 5.11 -6.76 -11.71
C LEU A 65 3.66 -7.23 -11.54
N ALA A 66 2.85 -7.17 -12.60
CA ALA A 66 1.49 -7.72 -12.60
C ALA A 66 1.48 -9.23 -12.37
N GLN A 67 2.42 -9.97 -12.98
CA GLN A 67 2.57 -11.41 -12.77
C GLN A 67 2.98 -11.74 -11.32
N VAL A 68 3.95 -11.03 -10.75
CA VAL A 68 4.33 -11.18 -9.33
C VAL A 68 3.14 -10.92 -8.42
N ALA A 69 2.43 -9.82 -8.64
CA ALA A 69 1.28 -9.42 -7.83
C ALA A 69 0.13 -10.44 -7.87
N THR A 70 -0.02 -11.17 -8.98
CA THR A 70 -1.12 -12.12 -9.19
C THR A 70 -0.75 -13.53 -8.73
N ASN A 71 0.48 -13.97 -8.99
CA ASN A 71 0.88 -15.39 -8.84
C ASN A 71 1.55 -15.69 -7.49
N THR A 72 1.92 -14.68 -6.70
CA THR A 72 2.58 -14.91 -5.41
C THR A 72 1.57 -15.31 -4.34
N ASP A 73 1.87 -16.40 -3.63
CA ASP A 73 1.03 -16.91 -2.53
C ASP A 73 1.08 -16.01 -1.29
N ALA A 74 -0.01 -15.28 -1.06
CA ALA A 74 -0.17 -14.39 0.10
C ALA A 74 -0.51 -15.11 1.42
N SER A 75 -0.69 -16.43 1.41
CA SER A 75 -0.98 -17.19 2.63
C SER A 75 0.24 -17.31 3.56
N LYS A 76 1.44 -17.06 3.05
CA LYS A 76 2.72 -17.22 3.73
C LYS A 76 3.42 -15.88 3.91
N ASN A 77 4.11 -15.71 5.03
CA ASN A 77 4.87 -14.49 5.33
C ASN A 77 5.94 -14.17 4.27
N VAL A 78 6.54 -15.22 3.71
CA VAL A 78 7.53 -15.10 2.63
C VAL A 78 6.90 -14.50 1.37
N GLY A 79 5.71 -14.99 0.98
CA GLY A 79 4.95 -14.43 -0.14
C GLY A 79 4.51 -12.99 0.13
N ASN A 80 4.07 -12.69 1.35
CA ASN A 80 3.74 -11.32 1.74
C ASN A 80 4.93 -10.37 1.61
N SER A 81 6.15 -10.83 1.90
CA SER A 81 7.36 -10.03 1.73
C SER A 81 7.65 -9.70 0.26
N ILE A 82 7.47 -10.67 -0.65
CA ILE A 82 7.61 -10.45 -2.09
C ILE A 82 6.53 -9.49 -2.60
N LEU A 83 5.26 -9.72 -2.21
CA LEU A 83 4.14 -8.85 -2.57
C LEU A 83 4.34 -7.44 -2.08
N TYR A 84 4.83 -7.25 -0.86
CA TYR A 84 5.11 -5.93 -0.31
C TYR A 84 6.19 -5.20 -1.11
N GLU A 85 7.29 -5.89 -1.45
CA GLU A 85 8.35 -5.29 -2.26
C GLU A 85 7.87 -4.98 -3.69
N CYS A 86 7.01 -5.83 -4.26
CA CYS A 86 6.36 -5.59 -5.54
C CYS A 86 5.47 -4.32 -5.47
N VAL A 87 4.66 -4.18 -4.43
CA VAL A 87 3.83 -2.99 -4.18
C VAL A 87 4.68 -1.73 -4.08
N LEU A 88 5.76 -1.75 -3.30
CA LEU A 88 6.67 -0.60 -3.21
C LEU A 88 7.28 -0.24 -4.56
N THR A 89 7.61 -1.24 -5.37
CA THR A 89 8.16 -1.03 -6.72
C THR A 89 7.12 -0.35 -7.61
N ILE A 90 5.89 -0.86 -7.65
CA ILE A 90 4.78 -0.28 -8.44
C ILE A 90 4.50 1.18 -8.05
N LEU A 91 4.54 1.49 -6.75
CA LEU A 91 4.20 2.81 -6.24
C LEU A 91 5.32 3.86 -6.43
N GLU A 92 6.56 3.41 -6.65
CA GLU A 92 7.71 4.31 -6.84
C GLU A 92 8.11 4.52 -8.31
N ILE A 93 7.65 3.66 -9.23
CA ILE A 93 7.88 3.79 -10.67
C ILE A 93 6.71 4.51 -11.35
N GLN A 94 6.86 4.79 -12.63
CA GLN A 94 5.78 5.33 -13.47
C GLN A 94 4.88 4.18 -13.98
N ALA A 95 4.25 3.47 -13.05
CA ALA A 95 3.32 2.40 -13.36
C ALA A 95 2.01 2.92 -13.94
N ASP A 96 1.33 2.08 -14.75
CA ASP A 96 -0.02 2.39 -15.22
C ASP A 96 -1.06 2.44 -14.07
N ALA A 97 -2.21 3.04 -14.33
CA ALA A 97 -3.26 3.21 -13.32
C ALA A 97 -3.81 1.87 -12.83
N GLY A 98 -3.92 0.86 -13.69
CA GLY A 98 -4.41 -0.48 -13.34
C GLY A 98 -3.48 -1.18 -12.37
N LEU A 99 -2.17 -1.08 -12.63
CA LEU A 99 -1.15 -1.68 -11.77
C LEU A 99 -1.09 -0.99 -10.40
N ARG A 100 -1.22 0.35 -10.34
CA ARG A 100 -1.33 1.09 -9.07
C ARG A 100 -2.54 0.67 -8.26
N VAL A 101 -3.71 0.54 -8.89
CA VAL A 101 -4.92 0.03 -8.22
C VAL A 101 -4.71 -1.39 -7.69
N MET A 102 -4.03 -2.25 -8.44
CA MET A 102 -3.68 -3.60 -7.98
C MET A 102 -2.78 -3.56 -6.74
N ALA A 103 -1.76 -2.70 -6.72
CA ALA A 103 -0.89 -2.52 -5.56
C ALA A 103 -1.66 -2.05 -4.31
N ILE A 104 -2.56 -1.08 -4.47
CA ILE A 104 -3.42 -0.59 -3.38
C ILE A 104 -4.36 -1.69 -2.88
N ASN A 105 -4.91 -2.52 -3.78
CA ASN A 105 -5.74 -3.66 -3.40
C ASN A 105 -4.98 -4.73 -2.60
N ILE A 106 -3.69 -4.95 -2.89
CA ILE A 106 -2.83 -5.83 -2.09
C ILE A 106 -2.65 -5.26 -0.68
N LEU A 107 -2.39 -3.95 -0.56
CA LEU A 107 -2.32 -3.29 0.75
C LEU A 107 -3.65 -3.41 1.52
N GLY A 108 -4.78 -3.26 0.83
CA GLY A 108 -6.11 -3.48 1.41
C GLY A 108 -6.28 -4.90 1.96
N LYS A 109 -5.80 -5.92 1.24
CA LYS A 109 -5.81 -7.31 1.75
C LYS A 109 -4.89 -7.47 2.97
N PHE A 110 -3.75 -6.78 3.01
CA PHE A 110 -2.83 -6.81 4.14
C PHE A 110 -3.44 -6.23 5.42
N LEU A 111 -4.39 -5.31 5.34
CA LEU A 111 -5.11 -4.79 6.52
C LEU A 111 -5.90 -5.88 7.25
N GLY A 112 -6.35 -6.92 6.56
CA GLY A 112 -7.01 -8.09 7.16
C GLY A 112 -6.05 -9.18 7.64
N ASN A 113 -4.74 -8.99 7.60
CA ASN A 113 -3.78 -9.99 8.02
C ASN A 113 -3.74 -10.13 9.55
N ARG A 114 -3.45 -11.33 10.06
CA ARG A 114 -3.32 -11.61 11.49
C ARG A 114 -2.06 -11.02 12.12
N ASP A 115 -1.01 -10.81 11.31
CA ASP A 115 0.26 -10.23 11.77
C ASP A 115 0.15 -8.70 11.85
N ASN A 116 0.38 -8.16 13.06
CA ASN A 116 0.35 -6.72 13.33
C ASN A 116 1.36 -5.95 12.47
N ASN A 117 2.52 -6.54 12.20
CA ASN A 117 3.54 -5.88 11.38
C ASN A 117 3.07 -5.69 9.94
N ILE A 118 2.38 -6.69 9.38
CA ILE A 118 1.84 -6.60 8.02
C ILE A 118 0.75 -5.52 7.96
N ARG A 119 -0.18 -5.48 8.94
CA ARG A 119 -1.21 -4.43 9.02
C ARG A 119 -0.60 -3.04 9.18
N TYR A 120 0.37 -2.90 10.08
CA TYR A 120 1.06 -1.63 10.31
C TYR A 120 1.75 -1.10 9.05
N VAL A 121 2.50 -1.97 8.37
CA VAL A 121 3.21 -1.63 7.14
C VAL A 121 2.24 -1.24 6.02
N ALA A 122 1.10 -1.94 5.91
CA ALA A 122 0.06 -1.61 4.94
C ALA A 122 -0.53 -0.22 5.21
N LEU A 123 -0.93 0.10 6.45
CA LEU A 123 -1.45 1.42 6.82
C LEU A 123 -0.43 2.53 6.56
N ASN A 124 0.83 2.29 6.95
CA ASN A 124 1.90 3.27 6.74
C ASN A 124 2.15 3.54 5.25
N THR A 125 2.05 2.51 4.40
CA THR A 125 2.19 2.67 2.95
C THR A 125 0.97 3.35 2.34
N LEU A 126 -0.25 3.00 2.76
CA LEU A 126 -1.48 3.67 2.31
C LEU A 126 -1.47 5.15 2.67
N ASN A 127 -0.96 5.54 3.85
CA ASN A 127 -0.79 6.95 4.24
C ASN A 127 0.12 7.74 3.28
N LYS A 128 1.12 7.09 2.68
CA LYS A 128 2.02 7.74 1.72
C LYS A 128 1.40 7.89 0.34
N VAL A 129 0.52 6.99 -0.06
CA VAL A 129 -0.03 6.95 -1.42
C VAL A 129 -1.44 7.53 -1.54
N VAL A 130 -2.10 7.83 -0.43
CA VAL A 130 -3.46 8.39 -0.42
C VAL A 130 -3.56 9.72 -1.17
N SER A 131 -2.52 10.54 -1.16
CA SER A 131 -2.45 11.79 -1.93
C SER A 131 -2.28 11.58 -3.43
N ILE A 132 -1.80 10.39 -3.85
CA ILE A 132 -1.58 10.06 -5.26
C ILE A 132 -2.86 9.48 -5.88
N ASP A 133 -3.54 8.57 -5.17
CA ASP A 133 -4.78 7.94 -5.62
C ASP A 133 -5.75 7.76 -4.44
N THR A 134 -6.38 8.85 -4.05
CA THR A 134 -7.36 8.87 -2.95
C THR A 134 -8.52 7.92 -3.24
N ASN A 135 -9.01 7.84 -4.47
CA ASN A 135 -10.17 7.03 -4.84
C ASN A 135 -9.90 5.53 -4.69
N ALA A 136 -8.71 5.07 -5.05
CA ALA A 136 -8.34 3.67 -4.85
C ALA A 136 -8.23 3.32 -3.36
N VAL A 137 -7.69 4.21 -2.53
CA VAL A 137 -7.59 4.01 -1.08
C VAL A 137 -8.98 4.06 -0.42
N GLN A 138 -9.89 4.94 -0.85
CA GLN A 138 -11.27 5.04 -0.36
C GLN A 138 -12.04 3.70 -0.45
N ARG A 139 -11.74 2.84 -1.40
CA ARG A 139 -12.38 1.53 -1.53
C ARG A 139 -12.13 0.63 -0.31
N HIS A 140 -11.05 0.86 0.41
CA HIS A 140 -10.66 0.12 1.61
C HIS A 140 -11.08 0.82 2.91
N ARG A 141 -11.88 1.89 2.83
CA ARG A 141 -12.30 2.71 3.98
C ARG A 141 -12.87 1.88 5.12
N ALA A 142 -13.75 0.93 4.84
CA ALA A 142 -14.36 0.09 5.87
C ALA A 142 -13.31 -0.68 6.68
N THR A 143 -12.36 -1.33 6.00
CA THR A 143 -11.28 -2.08 6.66
C THR A 143 -10.31 -1.15 7.41
N ILE A 144 -10.07 0.06 6.90
CA ILE A 144 -9.27 1.06 7.61
C ILE A 144 -9.95 1.48 8.92
N LEU A 145 -11.28 1.70 8.90
CA LEU A 145 -12.05 2.03 10.10
C LEU A 145 -12.07 0.89 11.12
N GLU A 146 -12.11 -0.36 10.67
CA GLU A 146 -11.97 -1.52 11.56
C GLU A 146 -10.65 -1.50 12.32
N CYS A 147 -9.56 -1.03 11.71
CA CYS A 147 -8.26 -0.89 12.36
C CYS A 147 -8.24 0.15 13.51
N LEU A 148 -9.23 1.05 13.60
CA LEU A 148 -9.38 1.95 14.76
C LEU A 148 -9.72 1.17 16.05
N ARG A 149 -10.27 -0.04 15.92
CA ARG A 149 -10.62 -0.92 17.06
C ARG A 149 -9.57 -2.01 17.31
N ASP A 150 -8.40 -1.92 16.68
CA ASP A 150 -7.32 -2.88 16.86
C ASP A 150 -6.77 -2.85 18.29
N ALA A 151 -6.32 -3.99 18.79
CA ALA A 151 -5.68 -4.10 20.10
C ALA A 151 -4.35 -3.32 20.14
N ASP A 152 -3.64 -3.24 19.02
CA ASP A 152 -2.35 -2.56 18.90
C ASP A 152 -2.53 -1.04 18.69
N ILE A 153 -1.97 -0.27 19.61
CA ILE A 153 -2.04 1.20 19.62
C ILE A 153 -1.39 1.83 18.38
N SER A 154 -0.32 1.21 17.85
CA SER A 154 0.39 1.71 16.68
C SER A 154 -0.48 1.58 15.43
N ILE A 155 -1.27 0.50 15.34
CA ILE A 155 -2.23 0.28 14.26
C ILE A 155 -3.36 1.29 14.36
N ARG A 156 -3.96 1.49 15.55
CA ARG A 156 -5.00 2.50 15.77
C ARG A 156 -4.55 3.89 15.35
N ARG A 157 -3.31 4.28 15.72
CA ARG A 157 -2.74 5.58 15.38
C ARG A 157 -2.62 5.77 13.87
N ARG A 158 -2.05 4.79 13.16
CA ARG A 158 -1.90 4.86 11.70
C ARG A 158 -3.24 4.84 10.96
N ALA A 159 -4.20 4.05 11.45
CA ALA A 159 -5.56 4.04 10.90
C ALA A 159 -6.24 5.40 11.08
N LEU A 160 -6.07 6.04 12.23
CA LEU A 160 -6.63 7.35 12.51
C LEU A 160 -6.05 8.44 11.61
N GLU A 161 -4.72 8.49 11.44
CA GLU A 161 -4.04 9.39 10.52
C GLU A 161 -4.57 9.25 9.08
N LEU A 162 -4.71 8.00 8.61
CA LEU A 162 -5.24 7.71 7.28
C LEU A 162 -6.71 8.10 7.15
N THR A 163 -7.52 7.86 8.18
CA THR A 163 -8.93 8.25 8.20
C THR A 163 -9.10 9.75 8.03
N TYR A 164 -8.32 10.58 8.71
CA TYR A 164 -8.36 12.04 8.53
C TYR A 164 -8.06 12.47 7.09
N THR A 165 -7.10 11.84 6.46
CA THR A 165 -6.72 12.15 5.07
C THR A 165 -7.79 11.73 4.07
N LEU A 166 -8.61 10.73 4.40
CA LEU A 166 -9.71 10.24 3.56
C LEU A 166 -10.98 11.08 3.64
N ILE A 167 -11.10 12.01 4.61
CA ILE A 167 -12.29 12.84 4.76
C ILE A 167 -12.42 13.79 3.56
N ASN A 168 -13.59 13.76 2.93
CA ASN A 168 -13.97 14.66 1.86
C ASN A 168 -15.49 14.99 1.96
N GLU A 169 -15.98 15.88 1.12
CA GLU A 169 -17.37 16.34 1.12
C GLU A 169 -18.41 15.20 1.02
N SER A 170 -18.09 14.16 0.24
CA SER A 170 -19.04 13.05 -0.01
C SER A 170 -19.13 12.05 1.15
N ASN A 171 -18.13 11.99 2.02
CA ASN A 171 -18.04 10.95 3.06
C ASN A 171 -17.95 11.48 4.49
N VAL A 172 -17.85 12.78 4.66
CA VAL A 172 -17.62 13.44 5.96
C VAL A 172 -18.64 13.07 7.02
N GLN A 173 -19.93 13.08 6.70
CA GLN A 173 -20.96 12.74 7.69
C GLN A 173 -20.78 11.33 8.25
N ALA A 174 -20.51 10.35 7.37
CA ALA A 174 -20.27 8.98 7.78
C ALA A 174 -18.97 8.84 8.58
N LEU A 175 -17.87 9.47 8.13
CA LEU A 175 -16.59 9.40 8.83
C LEU A 175 -16.61 10.15 10.16
N MET A 176 -17.29 11.28 10.25
CA MET A 176 -17.47 11.99 11.52
C MET A 176 -18.23 11.15 12.55
N ALA A 177 -19.29 10.46 12.15
CA ALA A 177 -20.03 9.57 13.03
C ALA A 177 -19.13 8.45 13.59
N GLU A 178 -18.31 7.82 12.76
CA GLU A 178 -17.34 6.79 13.17
C GLU A 178 -16.26 7.35 14.11
N LEU A 179 -15.73 8.55 13.80
CA LEU A 179 -14.72 9.19 14.64
C LEU A 179 -15.28 9.62 16.00
N LEU A 180 -16.54 10.08 16.07
CA LEU A 180 -17.21 10.39 17.34
C LEU A 180 -17.45 9.14 18.17
N GLN A 181 -17.88 8.03 17.57
CA GLN A 181 -17.99 6.75 18.25
C GLN A 181 -16.63 6.28 18.78
N PHE A 182 -15.57 6.45 17.99
CA PHE A 182 -14.21 6.12 18.44
C PHE A 182 -13.78 7.03 19.59
N LEU A 183 -14.11 8.32 19.58
CA LEU A 183 -13.78 9.26 20.67
C LEU A 183 -14.34 8.83 22.03
N GLU A 184 -15.54 8.22 22.05
CA GLU A 184 -16.18 7.76 23.29
C GLU A 184 -15.34 6.68 24.00
N VAL A 185 -14.71 5.79 23.22
CA VAL A 185 -13.94 4.63 23.72
C VAL A 185 -12.42 4.82 23.61
N ALA A 186 -11.97 5.94 23.05
CA ALA A 186 -10.55 6.20 22.80
C ALA A 186 -9.75 6.38 24.10
N ASP A 187 -8.52 5.88 24.08
CA ASP A 187 -7.55 6.15 25.12
C ASP A 187 -7.25 7.65 25.25
N VAL A 188 -6.88 8.07 26.46
CA VAL A 188 -6.64 9.51 26.77
C VAL A 188 -5.67 10.17 25.79
N GLU A 189 -4.66 9.46 25.33
CA GLU A 189 -3.66 9.98 24.41
C GLU A 189 -4.22 10.32 23.01
N PHE A 190 -5.32 9.69 22.57
CA PHE A 190 -5.96 10.00 21.29
C PHE A 190 -6.97 11.14 21.39
N ARG A 191 -7.60 11.35 22.56
CA ARG A 191 -8.77 12.24 22.71
C ARG A 191 -8.50 13.67 22.26
N LEU A 192 -7.38 14.25 22.70
CA LEU A 192 -7.08 15.65 22.36
C LEU A 192 -6.86 15.82 20.83
N GLY A 193 -6.01 14.97 20.24
CA GLY A 193 -5.74 15.03 18.80
C GLY A 193 -7.00 14.74 17.97
N LEU A 194 -7.80 13.75 18.37
CA LEU A 194 -9.04 13.39 17.71
C LEU A 194 -10.07 14.53 17.76
N THR A 195 -10.28 15.14 18.93
CA THR A 195 -11.18 16.30 19.08
C THR A 195 -10.74 17.44 18.17
N THR A 196 -9.44 17.77 18.16
CA THR A 196 -8.91 18.83 17.31
C THR A 196 -9.18 18.56 15.82
N GLN A 197 -8.94 17.33 15.35
CA GLN A 197 -9.16 16.95 13.95
C GLN A 197 -10.66 16.94 13.56
N ILE A 198 -11.53 16.51 14.47
CA ILE A 198 -12.98 16.57 14.27
C ILE A 198 -13.42 18.04 14.11
N CYS A 199 -12.95 18.95 14.96
CA CYS A 199 -13.24 20.38 14.86
C CYS A 199 -12.75 20.96 13.53
N ILE A 200 -11.51 20.68 13.14
CA ILE A 200 -10.93 21.15 11.85
C ILE A 200 -11.77 20.65 10.66
N ALA A 201 -12.17 19.38 10.67
CA ALA A 201 -12.98 18.82 9.61
C ALA A 201 -14.38 19.47 9.56
N ALA A 202 -15.00 19.69 10.71
CA ALA A 202 -16.29 20.37 10.81
C ALA A 202 -16.22 21.83 10.31
N GLU A 203 -15.17 22.58 10.65
CA GLU A 203 -14.96 23.96 10.18
C GLU A 203 -14.77 24.01 8.66
N ARG A 204 -13.94 23.14 8.10
CA ARG A 204 -13.73 23.07 6.64
C ARG A 204 -15.05 22.89 5.87
N LEU A 205 -15.95 22.09 6.41
CA LEU A 205 -17.21 21.76 5.75
C LEU A 205 -18.26 22.85 5.94
N SER A 206 -18.29 23.53 7.11
CA SER A 206 -19.17 24.67 7.32
C SER A 206 -18.83 25.82 6.37
N LEU A 207 -17.54 26.04 6.08
CA LEU A 207 -17.09 27.07 5.13
C LEU A 207 -17.50 26.76 3.68
N ILE A 208 -17.57 25.50 3.29
CA ILE A 208 -17.99 25.08 1.94
C ILE A 208 -19.49 25.33 1.77
N HIS A 209 -20.33 25.04 2.77
CA HIS A 209 -21.77 25.31 2.72
C HIS A 209 -22.13 26.80 2.74
N ILE A 210 -21.26 27.69 3.20
CA ILE A 210 -21.45 29.13 3.20
C ILE A 210 -21.06 29.76 1.84
N SER A 211 -20.22 29.08 1.05
CA SER A 211 -19.73 29.57 -0.24
C SER A 211 -20.54 29.10 -1.46
N GLU A 212 -21.52 28.24 -1.30
CA GLU A 212 -22.48 27.91 -2.36
C GLU A 212 -23.65 28.91 -2.31
N PRO A 213 -23.86 29.71 -3.39
CA PRO A 213 -24.96 30.66 -3.49
C PRO A 213 -26.31 29.97 -3.72
#